data_3eda3618eff717dc200c5769815a757f
#
_entry.id   3eda3618eff717dc200c5769815a757f
#
_cell.length_a   1.000
_cell.length_b   1.000
_cell.length_c   1.000
_cell.angle_alpha   90.00
_cell.angle_beta   90.00
_cell.angle_gamma   90.00
#
_symmetry.space_group_name_H-M   'P 1'
#
loop_
_entity.id
_entity.type
_entity.pdbx_description
1 polymer ?
#
loop_
_entity_poly.entity_id
_entity_poly.type
_entity_poly.pdbx_seq_one_letter_code
_entity_poly.pdbx_strand_id
1 'polypeptide(L)'
;MPQAELGEPKADKDEWIRSLVNGLTFADVGGLWRAKNEKISVALKAGATAATMIDVEPMESKLWEDFRARCAVENVAGYDCIQADATAPGFRERVGVFDVVHCSGVIYHVPDLVGFLRNLAGITRKYLIVTSMVFPPLIENELGTLDLRGGHCLFVPLMSDEQRKIAGAYASARGQKILHLNGAPVERWIEESGIWDYAGWVWLITAEFLLGLAEICELRVIKHGPRFGGRSYSILCQLS
;
A
#
# COMPACT_ATOMS: atom_id res chain seq x y z
N MET A 1 24.00 -20.83 20.76
CA MET A 1 23.16 -21.71 19.95
C MET A 1 22.46 -20.84 18.93
N PRO A 2 22.60 -21.05 17.61
CA PRO A 2 21.86 -20.27 16.63
C PRO A 2 20.39 -20.65 16.74
N GLN A 3 19.54 -19.65 16.96
CA GLN A 3 18.09 -19.80 16.83
C GLN A 3 17.79 -20.17 15.37
N ALA A 4 17.17 -21.33 15.19
CA ALA A 4 16.63 -21.74 13.90
C ALA A 4 15.64 -20.64 13.46
N GLU A 5 15.92 -19.99 12.34
CA GLU A 5 14.97 -19.17 11.59
C GLU A 5 13.82 -20.10 11.16
N LEU A 6 12.79 -20.20 11.99
CA LEU A 6 11.50 -20.69 11.54
C LEU A 6 11.02 -19.67 10.52
N GLY A 7 11.15 -20.03 9.24
CA GLY A 7 10.71 -19.17 8.13
C GLY A 7 9.24 -18.81 8.32
N GLU A 8 8.98 -17.54 8.66
CA GLU A 8 7.62 -17.03 8.73
C GLU A 8 6.93 -17.28 7.38
N PRO A 9 5.66 -17.74 7.38
CA PRO A 9 4.95 -17.99 6.14
C PRO A 9 4.88 -16.69 5.33
N LYS A 10 5.45 -16.71 4.13
CA LYS A 10 5.41 -15.56 3.21
C LYS A 10 3.95 -15.20 2.96
N ALA A 11 3.55 -13.99 3.33
CA ALA A 11 2.22 -13.47 3.03
C ALA A 11 2.07 -13.29 1.51
N ASP A 12 1.46 -14.25 0.81
CA ASP A 12 1.20 -14.12 -0.62
C ASP A 12 -0.17 -13.50 -0.87
N LYS A 13 -0.19 -12.19 -1.13
CA LYS A 13 -1.42 -11.45 -1.41
C LYS A 13 -2.15 -11.94 -2.67
N ASP A 14 -1.44 -12.46 -3.67
CA ASP A 14 -2.05 -13.00 -4.87
C ASP A 14 -2.76 -14.33 -4.56
N GLU A 15 -2.18 -15.14 -3.67
CA GLU A 15 -2.83 -16.35 -3.16
C GLU A 15 -4.07 -16.00 -2.33
N TRP A 16 -3.99 -14.96 -1.49
CA TRP A 16 -5.16 -14.48 -0.74
C TRP A 16 -6.27 -14.02 -1.69
N ILE A 17 -5.94 -13.21 -2.71
CA ILE A 17 -6.92 -12.78 -3.71
C ILE A 17 -7.56 -14.00 -4.37
N ARG A 18 -6.77 -14.94 -4.90
CA ARG A 18 -7.29 -16.15 -5.57
C ARG A 18 -8.21 -16.99 -4.67
N SER A 19 -7.89 -17.07 -3.37
CA SER A 19 -8.70 -17.86 -2.42
C SER A 19 -10.01 -17.19 -2.01
N LEU A 20 -10.14 -15.87 -2.20
CA LEU A 20 -11.27 -15.10 -1.67
C LEU A 20 -12.26 -14.64 -2.74
N VAL A 21 -11.83 -14.36 -3.98
CA VAL A 21 -12.63 -13.57 -4.93
C VAL A 21 -13.64 -14.36 -5.76
N ASN A 22 -13.61 -15.68 -5.73
CA ASN A 22 -14.51 -16.48 -6.56
C ASN A 22 -16.00 -16.17 -6.27
N GLY A 23 -16.74 -15.72 -7.29
CA GLY A 23 -18.13 -15.31 -7.17
C GLY A 23 -18.35 -13.96 -6.48
N LEU A 24 -17.29 -13.18 -6.19
CA LEU A 24 -17.35 -11.90 -5.49
C LEU A 24 -16.91 -10.74 -6.39
N THR A 25 -17.24 -9.51 -5.96
CA THR A 25 -16.75 -8.27 -6.57
C THR A 25 -15.42 -7.87 -5.96
N PHE A 26 -14.53 -7.30 -6.79
CA PHE A 26 -13.16 -6.94 -6.39
C PHE A 26 -12.83 -5.50 -6.77
N ALA A 27 -12.06 -4.80 -5.93
CA ALA A 27 -11.44 -3.51 -6.27
C ALA A 27 -9.93 -3.52 -5.96
N ASP A 28 -9.15 -2.93 -6.88
CA ASP A 28 -7.72 -2.65 -6.70
C ASP A 28 -7.52 -1.14 -6.60
N VAL A 29 -7.13 -0.63 -5.43
CA VAL A 29 -6.97 0.80 -5.16
C VAL A 29 -5.49 1.18 -5.20
N GLY A 30 -5.13 2.12 -6.08
CA GLY A 30 -3.75 2.57 -6.28
C GLY A 30 -2.87 1.56 -7.03
N GLY A 31 -3.47 0.73 -7.88
CA GLY A 31 -2.78 -0.35 -8.58
C GLY A 31 -2.06 0.04 -9.87
N LEU A 32 -2.14 1.29 -10.32
CA LEU A 32 -1.58 1.73 -11.60
C LEU A 32 -0.06 1.84 -11.58
N TRP A 33 0.53 2.24 -10.48
CA TRP A 33 1.98 2.38 -10.36
C TRP A 33 2.68 1.05 -10.59
N ARG A 34 3.46 0.98 -11.69
CA ARG A 34 4.03 -0.25 -12.22
C ARG A 34 2.93 -1.29 -12.49
N ALA A 35 2.15 -1.07 -13.54
CA ALA A 35 1.01 -1.89 -13.97
C ALA A 35 1.24 -3.42 -13.95
N LYS A 36 2.50 -3.89 -13.93
CA LYS A 36 2.88 -5.30 -13.72
C LYS A 36 2.39 -5.90 -12.41
N ASN A 37 2.07 -5.06 -11.41
CA ASN A 37 1.64 -5.49 -10.08
C ASN A 37 0.14 -5.31 -9.86
N GLU A 38 -0.61 -4.85 -10.86
CA GLU A 38 -2.07 -4.76 -10.78
C GLU A 38 -2.70 -6.10 -10.41
N LYS A 39 -3.85 -6.07 -9.75
CA LYS A 39 -4.53 -7.28 -9.25
C LYS A 39 -5.86 -7.57 -9.92
N ILE A 40 -6.26 -6.75 -10.87
CA ILE A 40 -7.48 -6.96 -11.67
C ILE A 40 -7.40 -8.27 -12.45
N SER A 41 -6.27 -8.52 -13.14
CA SER A 41 -6.09 -9.76 -13.88
C SER A 41 -6.05 -10.99 -12.97
N VAL A 42 -5.44 -10.87 -11.79
CA VAL A 42 -5.42 -11.96 -10.80
C VAL A 42 -6.83 -12.29 -10.32
N ALA A 43 -7.62 -11.26 -10.00
CA ALA A 43 -8.98 -11.42 -9.48
C ALA A 43 -9.94 -12.02 -10.53
N LEU A 44 -9.95 -11.49 -11.76
CA LEU A 44 -10.80 -11.98 -12.83
C LEU A 44 -10.47 -13.43 -13.20
N LYS A 45 -9.18 -13.78 -13.33
CA LYS A 45 -8.76 -15.16 -13.58
C LYS A 45 -9.11 -16.12 -12.43
N ALA A 46 -9.30 -15.61 -11.23
CA ALA A 46 -9.72 -16.39 -10.06
C ALA A 46 -11.25 -16.43 -9.86
N GLY A 47 -12.03 -15.91 -10.81
CA GLY A 47 -13.48 -16.02 -10.81
C GLY A 47 -14.20 -14.87 -10.11
N ALA A 48 -13.58 -13.70 -9.97
CA ALA A 48 -14.30 -12.49 -9.55
C ALA A 48 -15.41 -12.18 -10.57
N THR A 49 -16.61 -11.82 -10.08
CA THR A 49 -17.77 -11.51 -10.94
C THR A 49 -17.68 -10.13 -11.58
N ALA A 50 -16.95 -9.22 -10.94
CA ALA A 50 -16.59 -7.90 -11.45
C ALA A 50 -15.30 -7.44 -10.78
N ALA A 51 -14.51 -6.64 -11.48
CA ALA A 51 -13.27 -6.06 -10.95
C ALA A 51 -13.12 -4.61 -11.39
N THR A 52 -12.73 -3.75 -10.47
CA THR A 52 -12.60 -2.30 -10.70
C THR A 52 -11.21 -1.82 -10.28
N MET A 53 -10.49 -1.16 -11.19
CA MET A 53 -9.28 -0.40 -10.87
C MET A 53 -9.68 1.00 -10.43
N ILE A 54 -9.19 1.44 -9.27
CA ILE A 54 -9.44 2.76 -8.71
C ILE A 54 -8.09 3.44 -8.48
N ASP A 55 -7.89 4.63 -9.04
CA ASP A 55 -6.66 5.38 -8.84
C ASP A 55 -6.92 6.89 -8.91
N VAL A 56 -6.05 7.68 -8.30
CA VAL A 56 -6.11 9.15 -8.32
C VAL A 56 -5.68 9.74 -9.67
N GLU A 57 -4.89 8.98 -10.42
CA GLU A 57 -4.33 9.43 -11.70
C GLU A 57 -5.40 9.84 -12.71
N PRO A 58 -5.18 10.93 -13.48
CA PRO A 58 -6.06 11.32 -14.57
C PRO A 58 -6.26 10.20 -15.58
N MET A 59 -7.48 10.00 -16.06
CA MET A 59 -7.86 8.88 -16.93
C MET A 59 -7.09 8.84 -18.25
N GLU A 60 -6.53 9.97 -18.68
CA GLU A 60 -5.73 10.15 -19.90
C GLU A 60 -4.25 9.88 -19.68
N SER A 61 -3.83 9.58 -18.43
CA SER A 61 -2.43 9.37 -18.13
C SER A 61 -1.88 8.07 -18.75
N LYS A 62 -0.56 8.07 -18.98
CA LYS A 62 0.16 6.90 -19.47
C LYS A 62 -0.01 5.67 -18.59
N LEU A 63 -0.24 5.85 -17.28
CA LEU A 63 -0.43 4.74 -16.35
C LEU A 63 -1.71 3.96 -16.65
N TRP A 64 -2.80 4.62 -17.02
CA TRP A 64 -4.04 3.96 -17.46
C TRP A 64 -3.86 3.23 -18.79
N GLU A 65 -3.11 3.78 -19.73
CA GLU A 65 -2.77 3.10 -20.99
C GLU A 65 -1.97 1.82 -20.71
N ASP A 66 -0.93 1.90 -19.88
CA ASP A 66 -0.08 0.77 -19.53
C ASP A 66 -0.87 -0.32 -18.78
N PHE A 67 -1.81 0.07 -17.92
CA PHE A 67 -2.73 -0.85 -17.25
C PHE A 67 -3.62 -1.59 -18.27
N ARG A 68 -4.27 -0.87 -19.19
CA ARG A 68 -5.10 -1.48 -20.23
C ARG A 68 -4.30 -2.42 -21.13
N ALA A 69 -3.10 -2.01 -21.53
CA ALA A 69 -2.19 -2.84 -22.29
C ALA A 69 -1.80 -4.12 -21.52
N ARG A 70 -1.55 -4.00 -20.22
CA ARG A 70 -1.28 -5.15 -19.36
C ARG A 70 -2.46 -6.11 -19.29
N CYS A 71 -3.69 -5.63 -19.08
CA CYS A 71 -4.89 -6.47 -19.09
C CYS A 71 -5.08 -7.19 -20.42
N ALA A 72 -4.80 -6.52 -21.53
CA ALA A 72 -4.86 -7.13 -22.87
C ALA A 72 -3.84 -8.27 -23.01
N VAL A 73 -2.60 -8.08 -22.56
CA VAL A 73 -1.56 -9.15 -22.55
C VAL A 73 -2.00 -10.32 -21.68
N GLU A 74 -2.65 -10.07 -20.55
CA GLU A 74 -3.18 -11.10 -19.66
C GLU A 74 -4.47 -11.75 -20.19
N ASN A 75 -5.02 -11.31 -21.33
CA ASN A 75 -6.30 -11.75 -21.90
C ASN A 75 -7.47 -11.59 -20.92
N VAL A 76 -7.52 -10.49 -20.19
CA VAL A 76 -8.64 -10.13 -19.32
C VAL A 76 -9.38 -8.92 -19.86
N ALA A 77 -10.72 -8.96 -19.75
CA ALA A 77 -11.65 -7.92 -20.17
C ALA A 77 -12.82 -7.86 -19.15
N GLY A 78 -13.70 -6.87 -19.30
CA GLY A 78 -14.89 -6.76 -18.43
C GLY A 78 -14.54 -6.21 -17.03
N TYR A 79 -13.53 -5.35 -16.95
CA TYR A 79 -13.21 -4.58 -15.76
C TYR A 79 -13.61 -3.12 -15.91
N ASP A 80 -13.83 -2.45 -14.78
CA ASP A 80 -14.09 -1.02 -14.71
C ASP A 80 -12.85 -0.23 -14.29
N CYS A 81 -12.84 1.06 -14.65
CA CYS A 81 -11.81 2.03 -14.28
C CYS A 81 -12.47 3.25 -13.66
N ILE A 82 -12.05 3.66 -12.48
CA ILE A 82 -12.56 4.84 -11.80
C ILE A 82 -11.41 5.72 -11.36
N GLN A 83 -11.43 6.99 -11.79
CA GLN A 83 -10.55 8.01 -11.23
C GLN A 83 -11.16 8.53 -9.92
N ALA A 84 -10.50 8.25 -8.80
CA ALA A 84 -10.92 8.75 -7.49
C ALA A 84 -9.74 8.79 -6.51
N ASP A 85 -9.74 9.81 -5.67
CA ASP A 85 -8.80 9.95 -4.56
C ASP A 85 -9.34 9.23 -3.33
N ALA A 86 -8.65 8.19 -2.89
CA ALA A 86 -9.03 7.41 -1.72
C ALA A 86 -8.86 8.16 -0.38
N THR A 87 -8.25 9.35 -0.38
CA THR A 87 -8.18 10.22 0.81
C THR A 87 -9.34 11.22 0.87
N ALA A 88 -10.06 11.41 -0.23
CA ALA A 88 -11.11 12.43 -0.31
C ALA A 88 -12.36 12.05 0.49
N PRO A 89 -13.05 13.04 1.08
CA PRO A 89 -14.40 12.85 1.58
C PRO A 89 -15.34 12.36 0.46
N GLY A 90 -16.31 11.50 0.80
CA GLY A 90 -17.25 10.99 -0.20
C GLY A 90 -16.65 9.92 -1.14
N PHE A 91 -15.50 9.35 -0.80
CA PHE A 91 -14.86 8.31 -1.61
C PHE A 91 -15.80 7.13 -1.86
N ARG A 92 -16.51 6.65 -0.83
CA ARG A 92 -17.47 5.55 -0.94
C ARG A 92 -18.62 5.85 -1.90
N GLU A 93 -19.18 7.04 -1.83
CA GLU A 93 -20.30 7.49 -2.68
C GLU A 93 -19.88 7.55 -4.15
N ARG A 94 -18.61 7.86 -4.39
CA ARG A 94 -18.04 7.94 -5.73
C ARG A 94 -17.76 6.59 -6.35
N VAL A 95 -17.22 5.63 -5.57
CA VAL A 95 -16.71 4.36 -6.12
C VAL A 95 -17.62 3.16 -5.84
N GLY A 96 -18.55 3.29 -4.89
CA GLY A 96 -19.41 2.19 -4.44
C GLY A 96 -18.71 1.27 -3.44
N VAL A 97 -19.18 0.03 -3.35
CA VAL A 97 -18.68 -0.97 -2.38
C VAL A 97 -18.43 -2.32 -3.05
N PHE A 98 -17.40 -3.02 -2.58
CA PHE A 98 -16.89 -4.26 -3.15
C PHE A 98 -16.78 -5.32 -2.05
N ASP A 99 -16.89 -6.60 -2.43
CA ASP A 99 -16.73 -7.69 -1.46
C ASP A 99 -15.29 -7.82 -0.99
N VAL A 100 -14.32 -7.68 -1.91
CA VAL A 100 -12.88 -7.75 -1.64
C VAL A 100 -12.21 -6.49 -2.17
N VAL A 101 -11.48 -5.80 -1.31
CA VAL A 101 -10.68 -4.61 -1.67
C VAL A 101 -9.20 -4.92 -1.43
N HIS A 102 -8.37 -4.55 -2.39
CA HIS A 102 -6.92 -4.62 -2.30
C HIS A 102 -6.32 -3.22 -2.46
N CYS A 103 -5.33 -2.91 -1.63
CA CYS A 103 -4.53 -1.70 -1.75
C CYS A 103 -3.08 -1.99 -1.39
N SER A 104 -2.16 -1.68 -2.27
CA SER A 104 -0.75 -2.00 -2.06
C SER A 104 0.17 -0.89 -2.53
N GLY A 105 1.05 -0.44 -1.62
CA GLY A 105 2.06 0.55 -1.97
C GLY A 105 1.58 1.99 -1.93
N VAL A 106 0.44 2.27 -1.32
CA VAL A 106 -0.18 3.61 -1.29
C VAL A 106 -0.11 4.25 0.09
N ILE A 107 -0.39 3.51 1.16
CA ILE A 107 -0.63 4.07 2.50
C ILE A 107 0.48 4.98 3.02
N TYR A 108 1.75 4.71 2.71
CA TYR A 108 2.87 5.53 3.15
C TYR A 108 3.09 6.80 2.32
N HIS A 109 2.27 7.04 1.29
CA HIS A 109 2.25 8.27 0.50
C HIS A 109 1.16 9.25 0.95
N VAL A 110 0.20 8.81 1.77
CA VAL A 110 -0.94 9.65 2.15
C VAL A 110 -0.70 10.35 3.49
N PRO A 111 -1.09 11.64 3.64
CA PRO A 111 -0.86 12.37 4.88
C PRO A 111 -1.74 11.88 6.04
N ASP A 112 -2.98 11.50 5.79
CA ASP A 112 -3.93 10.98 6.79
C ASP A 112 -4.07 9.46 6.67
N LEU A 113 -3.30 8.73 7.46
CA LEU A 113 -3.29 7.27 7.49
C LEU A 113 -4.61 6.67 7.99
N VAL A 114 -5.20 7.30 9.02
CA VAL A 114 -6.44 6.81 9.65
C VAL A 114 -7.62 7.01 8.72
N GLY A 115 -7.78 8.22 8.17
CA GLY A 115 -8.84 8.54 7.22
C GLY A 115 -8.77 7.67 5.97
N PHE A 116 -7.57 7.48 5.43
CA PHE A 116 -7.35 6.62 4.28
C PHE A 116 -7.76 5.16 4.54
N LEU A 117 -7.32 4.57 5.66
CA LEU A 117 -7.65 3.18 5.98
C LEU A 117 -9.15 3.01 6.25
N ARG A 118 -9.79 4.00 6.89
CA ARG A 118 -11.25 4.02 7.09
C ARG A 118 -12.02 4.14 5.77
N ASN A 119 -11.52 4.92 4.82
CA ASN A 119 -12.13 5.00 3.49
C ASN A 119 -12.04 3.66 2.75
N LEU A 120 -10.90 2.97 2.80
CA LEU A 120 -10.77 1.62 2.25
C LEU A 120 -11.73 0.63 2.93
N ALA A 121 -11.83 0.66 4.26
CA ALA A 121 -12.78 -0.15 5.00
C ALA A 121 -14.23 0.18 4.61
N GLY A 122 -14.55 1.46 4.43
CA GLY A 122 -15.88 1.94 4.07
C GLY A 122 -16.40 1.45 2.72
N ILE A 123 -15.51 1.10 1.79
CA ILE A 123 -15.85 0.51 0.48
C ILE A 123 -15.74 -1.03 0.47
N THR A 124 -15.40 -1.65 1.60
CA THR A 124 -15.20 -3.10 1.73
C THR A 124 -16.37 -3.76 2.44
N ARG A 125 -16.93 -4.83 1.86
CA ARG A 125 -18.00 -5.62 2.52
C ARG A 125 -17.46 -6.78 3.34
N LYS A 126 -16.41 -7.47 2.84
CA LYS A 126 -15.96 -8.74 3.44
C LYS A 126 -14.48 -8.74 3.79
N TYR A 127 -13.61 -8.45 2.82
CA TYR A 127 -12.17 -8.61 2.98
C TYR A 127 -11.41 -7.39 2.45
N LEU A 128 -10.51 -6.86 3.28
CA LEU A 128 -9.58 -5.80 2.92
C LEU A 128 -8.13 -6.33 3.00
N ILE A 129 -7.41 -6.24 1.90
CA ILE A 129 -5.99 -6.60 1.81
C ILE A 129 -5.20 -5.30 1.68
N VAL A 130 -4.34 -5.01 2.66
CA VAL A 130 -3.45 -3.85 2.61
C VAL A 130 -1.99 -4.31 2.65
N THR A 131 -1.18 -3.77 1.75
CA THR A 131 0.27 -3.99 1.77
C THR A 131 0.99 -2.66 1.81
N SER A 132 1.90 -2.52 2.76
CA SER A 132 2.77 -1.35 2.88
C SER A 132 4.23 -1.75 2.79
N MET A 133 5.08 -0.85 2.27
CA MET A 133 6.48 -0.87 2.60
C MET A 133 6.64 -0.60 4.10
N VAL A 134 7.57 -1.30 4.73
CA VAL A 134 7.84 -1.15 6.16
C VAL A 134 9.33 -1.07 6.43
N PHE A 135 9.67 -0.41 7.53
CA PHE A 135 11.00 -0.35 8.10
C PHE A 135 11.09 -1.26 9.32
N PRO A 136 12.28 -1.77 9.66
CA PRO A 136 12.45 -2.52 10.90
C PRO A 136 12.22 -1.63 12.11
N PRO A 137 11.85 -2.19 13.27
CA PRO A 137 11.62 -1.41 14.49
C PRO A 137 12.89 -0.73 15.01
N LEU A 138 14.08 -1.16 14.59
CA LEU A 138 15.35 -0.55 14.90
C LEU A 138 16.23 -0.54 13.65
N ILE A 139 16.76 0.63 13.30
CA ILE A 139 17.74 0.82 12.24
C ILE A 139 19.04 1.27 12.89
N GLU A 140 20.09 0.47 12.72
CA GLU A 140 21.45 0.81 13.17
C GLU A 140 22.41 0.71 11.99
N ASN A 141 23.20 1.74 11.77
CA ASN A 141 24.27 1.78 10.77
C ASN A 141 25.37 2.78 11.23
N GLU A 142 26.41 2.92 10.41
CA GLU A 142 27.55 3.83 10.69
C GLU A 142 27.15 5.30 10.89
N LEU A 143 25.97 5.72 10.44
CA LEU A 143 25.47 7.09 10.56
C LEU A 143 24.68 7.31 11.86
N GLY A 144 24.29 6.24 12.58
CA GLY A 144 23.54 6.33 13.82
C GLY A 144 22.42 5.32 13.96
N THR A 145 21.47 5.65 14.84
CA THR A 145 20.36 4.78 15.20
C THR A 145 19.03 5.50 15.04
N LEU A 146 18.03 4.80 14.44
CA LEU A 146 16.63 5.19 14.45
C LEU A 146 15.83 4.12 15.19
N ASP A 147 15.16 4.50 16.27
CA ASP A 147 14.33 3.61 17.07
C ASP A 147 12.85 3.84 16.76
N LEU A 148 12.22 2.85 16.13
CA LEU A 148 10.80 2.82 15.78
C LEU A 148 10.04 1.73 16.57
N ARG A 149 10.64 1.18 17.64
CA ARG A 149 10.01 0.16 18.48
C ARG A 149 8.79 0.72 19.19
N GLY A 150 7.85 -0.17 19.56
CA GLY A 150 6.60 0.24 20.22
C GLY A 150 5.59 0.88 19.26
N GLY A 151 5.62 0.53 17.98
CA GLY A 151 4.68 1.06 16.99
C GLY A 151 4.94 2.52 16.61
N HIS A 152 6.14 3.03 16.81
CA HIS A 152 6.49 4.39 16.38
C HIS A 152 6.53 4.47 14.85
N CYS A 153 6.22 5.65 14.33
CA CYS A 153 6.39 6.01 12.93
C CYS A 153 7.04 7.38 12.82
N LEU A 154 7.66 7.67 11.68
CA LEU A 154 8.24 9.00 11.42
C LEU A 154 7.55 9.64 10.23
N PHE A 155 7.16 10.89 10.40
CA PHE A 155 6.65 11.75 9.34
C PHE A 155 7.84 12.36 8.58
N VAL A 156 8.10 11.85 7.39
CA VAL A 156 9.29 12.17 6.58
C VAL A 156 9.47 13.68 6.35
N PRO A 157 8.40 14.47 6.10
CA PRO A 157 8.55 15.92 5.95
C PRO A 157 9.16 16.63 7.15
N LEU A 158 9.05 16.07 8.35
CA LEU A 158 9.59 16.64 9.58
C LEU A 158 10.85 15.95 10.09
N MET A 159 11.38 14.96 9.38
CA MET A 159 12.62 14.30 9.77
C MET A 159 13.81 15.25 9.69
N SER A 160 14.73 15.16 10.67
CA SER A 160 16.02 15.83 10.60
C SER A 160 16.88 15.26 9.46
N ASP A 161 17.90 16.01 9.04
CA ASP A 161 18.87 15.53 8.03
C ASP A 161 19.60 14.26 8.48
N GLU A 162 19.89 14.15 9.78
CA GLU A 162 20.53 12.98 10.38
C GLU A 162 19.61 11.76 10.27
N GLN A 163 18.36 11.88 10.69
CA GLN A 163 17.36 10.81 10.59
C GLN A 163 17.18 10.36 9.14
N ARG A 164 17.07 11.30 8.19
CA ARG A 164 16.95 10.97 6.76
C ARG A 164 18.16 10.22 6.23
N LYS A 165 19.39 10.63 6.62
CA LYS A 165 20.63 9.95 6.22
C LYS A 165 20.68 8.52 6.74
N ILE A 166 20.31 8.28 8.00
CA ILE A 166 20.28 6.95 8.60
C ILE A 166 19.28 6.06 7.86
N ALA A 167 18.03 6.52 7.68
CA ALA A 167 17.00 5.77 6.98
C ALA A 167 17.34 5.55 5.48
N GLY A 168 17.92 6.57 4.83
CA GLY A 168 18.34 6.52 3.44
C GLY A 168 19.49 5.54 3.20
N ALA A 169 20.48 5.50 4.09
CA ALA A 169 21.56 4.51 4.04
C ALA A 169 21.02 3.09 4.20
N TYR A 170 20.13 2.87 5.15
CA TYR A 170 19.45 1.58 5.31
C TYR A 170 18.68 1.15 4.03
N ALA A 171 17.91 2.06 3.45
CA ALA A 171 17.16 1.78 2.22
C ALA A 171 18.10 1.46 1.04
N SER A 172 19.18 2.25 0.88
CA SER A 172 20.18 2.06 -0.18
C SER A 172 20.91 0.73 -0.08
N ALA A 173 21.29 0.31 1.12
CA ALA A 173 21.94 -0.99 1.37
C ALA A 173 21.03 -2.17 0.97
N ARG A 174 19.72 -1.97 0.88
CA ARG A 174 18.72 -2.96 0.44
C ARG A 174 18.28 -2.76 -1.02
N GLY A 175 18.99 -1.94 -1.77
CA GLY A 175 18.70 -1.65 -3.19
C GLY A 175 17.44 -0.81 -3.40
N GLN A 176 17.00 -0.06 -2.40
CA GLN A 176 15.86 0.84 -2.49
C GLN A 176 16.35 2.29 -2.64
N LYS A 177 15.82 2.99 -3.63
CA LYS A 177 16.00 4.44 -3.75
C LYS A 177 14.68 5.12 -3.35
N ILE A 178 14.69 5.78 -2.20
CA ILE A 178 13.58 6.57 -1.70
C ILE A 178 14.03 8.02 -1.82
N LEU A 179 13.50 8.74 -2.80
CA LEU A 179 13.96 10.06 -3.19
C LEU A 179 14.16 11.00 -1.99
N HIS A 180 13.19 11.02 -1.10
CA HIS A 180 13.15 11.95 0.03
C HIS A 180 14.04 11.54 1.23
N LEU A 181 14.62 10.35 1.18
CA LEU A 181 15.59 9.87 2.17
C LEU A 181 17.02 9.90 1.64
N ASN A 182 17.20 9.61 0.33
CA ASN A 182 18.52 9.47 -0.30
C ASN A 182 18.96 10.73 -1.06
N GLY A 183 18.03 11.68 -1.26
CA GLY A 183 18.24 12.90 -2.03
C GLY A 183 18.06 14.17 -1.19
N ALA A 184 17.95 15.30 -1.88
CA ALA A 184 17.59 16.56 -1.25
C ALA A 184 16.19 16.48 -0.61
N PRO A 185 15.94 17.21 0.48
CA PRO A 185 14.60 17.37 1.02
C PRO A 185 13.63 17.83 -0.07
N VAL A 186 12.39 17.37 -0.01
CA VAL A 186 11.34 17.88 -0.88
C VAL A 186 11.04 19.31 -0.46
N GLU A 187 11.20 20.24 -1.39
CA GLU A 187 10.89 21.65 -1.14
C GLU A 187 9.39 21.89 -1.04
N ARG A 188 8.59 21.03 -1.64
CA ARG A 188 7.15 21.19 -1.80
C ARG A 188 6.43 19.87 -1.65
N TRP A 189 5.48 19.81 -0.71
CA TRP A 189 4.62 18.65 -0.47
C TRP A 189 3.19 18.87 -0.97
N ILE A 190 2.88 20.09 -1.37
CA ILE A 190 1.59 20.47 -1.92
C ILE A 190 1.86 21.12 -3.28
N GLU A 191 1.21 20.62 -4.32
CA GLU A 191 1.29 21.18 -5.67
C GLU A 191 0.73 22.60 -5.74
N GLU A 192 0.97 23.31 -6.85
CA GLU A 192 0.39 24.64 -7.08
C GLU A 192 -1.14 24.64 -7.12
N SER A 193 -1.72 23.51 -7.49
CA SER A 193 -3.17 23.25 -7.44
C SER A 193 -3.75 23.20 -6.03
N GLY A 194 -2.91 23.15 -4.99
CA GLY A 194 -3.31 22.91 -3.59
C GLY A 194 -3.51 21.43 -3.24
N ILE A 195 -3.25 20.53 -4.17
CA ILE A 195 -3.37 19.08 -3.97
C ILE A 195 -2.08 18.53 -3.38
N TRP A 196 -2.19 17.51 -2.52
CA TRP A 196 -1.05 16.79 -1.98
C TRP A 196 -0.29 16.05 -3.08
N ASP A 197 1.05 16.19 -3.09
CA ASP A 197 1.90 15.42 -4.00
C ASP A 197 2.09 13.98 -3.49
N TYR A 198 1.31 13.05 -4.03
CA TYR A 198 1.39 11.62 -3.68
C TYR A 198 2.64 10.91 -4.21
N ALA A 199 3.48 11.56 -5.02
CA ALA A 199 4.77 10.99 -5.40
C ALA A 199 5.76 10.95 -4.22
N GLY A 200 5.51 11.79 -3.20
CA GLY A 200 6.31 11.86 -1.99
C GLY A 200 6.14 10.66 -1.06
N TRP A 201 7.26 10.19 -0.49
CA TRP A 201 7.20 9.24 0.63
C TRP A 201 7.01 9.99 1.94
N VAL A 202 5.89 9.76 2.60
CA VAL A 202 5.43 10.59 3.72
C VAL A 202 5.72 9.95 5.08
N TRP A 203 5.61 8.61 5.16
CA TRP A 203 5.72 7.91 6.43
C TRP A 203 6.75 6.79 6.40
N LEU A 204 7.62 6.74 7.40
CA LEU A 204 8.33 5.52 7.76
C LEU A 204 7.52 4.80 8.83
N ILE A 205 6.95 3.66 8.45
CA ILE A 205 6.13 2.83 9.34
C ILE A 205 6.75 1.46 9.54
N THR A 206 6.43 0.83 10.68
CA THR A 206 6.79 -0.56 10.97
C THR A 206 5.62 -1.51 10.72
N ALA A 207 5.88 -2.82 10.73
CA ALA A 207 4.80 -3.81 10.70
C ALA A 207 3.88 -3.69 11.92
N GLU A 208 4.44 -3.44 13.10
CA GLU A 208 3.70 -3.23 14.35
C GLU A 208 2.79 -2.02 14.25
N PHE A 209 3.29 -0.90 13.72
CA PHE A 209 2.47 0.29 13.46
C PHE A 209 1.28 -0.01 12.53
N LEU A 210 1.52 -0.75 11.43
CA LEU A 210 0.45 -1.11 10.49
C LEU A 210 -0.63 -1.98 11.13
N LEU A 211 -0.25 -2.93 11.99
CA LEU A 211 -1.18 -3.76 12.76
C LEU A 211 -1.96 -2.92 13.77
N GLY A 212 -1.30 -2.05 14.54
CA GLY A 212 -1.95 -1.15 15.48
C GLY A 212 -2.90 -0.16 14.78
N LEU A 213 -2.54 0.34 13.60
CA LEU A 213 -3.40 1.21 12.80
C LEU A 213 -4.69 0.47 12.36
N ALA A 214 -4.56 -0.80 11.96
CA ALA A 214 -5.73 -1.63 11.64
C ALA A 214 -6.65 -1.82 12.87
N GLU A 215 -6.07 -2.08 14.05
CA GLU A 215 -6.81 -2.20 15.31
C GLU A 215 -7.56 -0.90 15.67
N ILE A 216 -6.89 0.26 15.57
CA ILE A 216 -7.53 1.58 15.81
C ILE A 216 -8.69 1.82 14.83
N CYS A 217 -8.61 1.32 13.61
CA CYS A 217 -9.68 1.37 12.61
C CYS A 217 -10.73 0.25 12.78
N GLU A 218 -10.70 -0.49 13.89
CA GLU A 218 -11.63 -1.60 14.21
C GLU A 218 -11.62 -2.71 13.16
N LEU A 219 -10.50 -2.92 12.49
CA LEU A 219 -10.34 -3.96 11.48
C LEU A 219 -9.82 -5.26 12.11
N ARG A 220 -10.55 -6.35 11.94
CA ARG A 220 -10.13 -7.67 12.41
C ARG A 220 -9.09 -8.25 11.44
N VAL A 221 -7.81 -8.17 11.79
CA VAL A 221 -6.72 -8.83 11.05
C VAL A 221 -6.82 -10.35 11.24
N ILE A 222 -6.98 -11.11 10.15
CA ILE A 222 -7.09 -12.58 10.17
C ILE A 222 -5.86 -13.27 9.60
N LYS A 223 -5.07 -12.60 8.77
CA LYS A 223 -3.75 -13.06 8.28
C LYS A 223 -2.82 -11.86 8.10
N HIS A 224 -1.55 -12.04 8.33
CA HIS A 224 -0.54 -11.02 8.06
C HIS A 224 0.83 -11.66 7.87
N GLY A 225 1.78 -10.91 7.35
CA GLY A 225 3.18 -11.37 7.25
C GLY A 225 4.05 -10.52 6.32
N PRO A 226 5.37 -10.73 6.40
CA PRO A 226 6.35 -10.03 5.61
C PRO A 226 6.37 -10.47 4.15
N ARG A 227 6.81 -9.57 3.26
CA ARG A 227 7.06 -9.81 1.83
C ARG A 227 8.38 -9.18 1.42
N PHE A 228 8.90 -9.63 0.25
CA PHE A 228 10.13 -9.10 -0.34
C PHE A 228 11.31 -9.00 0.64
N GLY A 229 11.52 -10.08 1.43
CA GLY A 229 12.60 -10.12 2.42
C GLY A 229 12.39 -9.10 3.55
N GLY A 230 11.16 -8.91 4.02
CA GLY A 230 10.81 -8.01 5.10
C GLY A 230 10.74 -6.52 4.73
N ARG A 231 10.88 -6.19 3.43
CA ARG A 231 10.78 -4.79 2.97
C ARG A 231 9.34 -4.28 2.88
N SER A 232 8.38 -5.16 2.86
CA SER A 232 6.96 -4.82 2.94
C SER A 232 6.22 -5.82 3.82
N TYR A 233 5.05 -5.41 4.28
CA TYR A 233 4.19 -6.20 5.14
C TYR A 233 2.75 -6.15 4.63
N SER A 234 2.09 -7.30 4.61
CA SER A 234 0.71 -7.41 4.18
C SER A 234 -0.17 -7.82 5.34
N ILE A 235 -1.35 -7.23 5.40
CA ILE A 235 -2.44 -7.61 6.30
C ILE A 235 -3.68 -7.97 5.48
N LEU A 236 -4.39 -8.99 5.91
CA LEU A 236 -5.72 -9.36 5.44
C LEU A 236 -6.69 -9.17 6.60
N CYS A 237 -7.63 -8.24 6.41
CA CYS A 237 -8.66 -7.95 7.38
C CYS A 237 -10.00 -8.54 6.92
N GLN A 238 -10.80 -9.01 7.88
CA GLN A 238 -12.19 -9.38 7.67
C GLN A 238 -13.08 -8.31 8.29
N LEU A 239 -14.06 -7.84 7.53
CA LEU A 239 -15.09 -6.93 7.99
C LEU A 239 -16.33 -7.74 8.39
N SER A 240 -17.02 -7.27 9.41
CA SER A 240 -18.24 -7.90 9.96
C SER A 240 -19.49 -7.45 9.20
#